data_3baf825ba33bc9354c51506362c903bd
#
_entry.id   3baf825ba33bc9354c51506362c903bd
#
_cell.length_a   1.000
_cell.length_b   1.000
_cell.length_c   1.000
_cell.angle_alpha   90.00
_cell.angle_beta   90.00
_cell.angle_gamma   90.00
#
_symmetry.space_group_name_H-M   'P 1'
#
loop_
_entity.id
_entity.type
_entity.pdbx_description
1 polymer ?
#
loop_
_entity_poly.entity_id
_entity_poly.type
_entity_poly.pdbx_seq_one_letter_code
_entity_poly.pdbx_strand_id
1 'polypeptide(L)'
;ALGIYTIVERLLNILKQAYLPLIQAFYSKSCFFYETRDWANYAKILINVFKIYILIGVFSLTTNYFIGEEIIGIFITKDINLVDYLSIGIFNQIIISIAMIMVNLYIIPIGKGRVLKKIYFFGMIVFLLTFNYMQRSYGLMGVFYSMLLVETVITLIMVYISYVYYRNIIKN
;
A
#
# COMPACT_ATOMS: atom_id res chain seq x y z
N ALA A 1 -0.67 15.04 -19.99
CA ALA A 1 -0.04 14.01 -19.15
C ALA A 1 0.00 14.42 -17.67
N LEU A 2 0.58 15.59 -17.30
CA LEU A 2 0.75 15.99 -15.90
C LEU A 2 -0.59 16.21 -15.18
N GLY A 3 -1.56 16.85 -15.83
CA GLY A 3 -2.90 17.09 -15.27
C GLY A 3 -3.65 15.80 -14.94
N ILE A 4 -3.55 14.79 -15.81
CA ILE A 4 -4.16 13.47 -15.62
C ILE A 4 -3.58 12.80 -14.38
N TYR A 5 -2.25 12.76 -14.28
CA TYR A 5 -1.55 12.21 -13.13
C TYR A 5 -2.02 12.86 -11.83
N THR A 6 -2.09 14.19 -11.78
CA THR A 6 -2.51 14.94 -10.59
C THR A 6 -3.93 14.59 -10.15
N ILE A 7 -4.86 14.39 -11.08
CA ILE A 7 -6.24 14.02 -10.75
C ILE A 7 -6.32 12.61 -10.19
N VAL A 8 -5.67 11.65 -10.87
CA VAL A 8 -5.60 10.28 -10.39
C VAL A 8 -4.97 10.23 -9.00
N GLU A 9 -3.87 10.96 -8.78
CA GLU A 9 -3.20 11.01 -7.49
C GLU A 9 -4.11 11.60 -6.39
N ARG A 10 -4.90 12.64 -6.68
CA ARG A 10 -5.86 13.18 -5.71
C ARG A 10 -6.93 12.19 -5.31
N LEU A 11 -7.49 11.44 -6.25
CA LEU A 11 -8.48 10.39 -5.98
C LEU A 11 -7.86 9.25 -5.15
N LEU A 12 -6.64 8.84 -5.47
CA LEU A 12 -5.91 7.83 -4.71
C LEU A 12 -5.57 8.31 -3.30
N ASN A 13 -5.29 9.60 -3.11
CA ASN A 13 -5.04 10.16 -1.79
C ASN A 13 -6.28 10.13 -0.88
N ILE A 14 -7.49 10.27 -1.43
CA ILE A 14 -8.73 10.08 -0.66
C ILE A 14 -8.80 8.65 -0.12
N LEU A 15 -8.51 7.65 -0.96
CA LEU A 15 -8.47 6.26 -0.55
C LEU A 15 -7.39 6.01 0.53
N LYS A 16 -6.21 6.59 0.37
CA LYS A 16 -5.12 6.51 1.35
C LYS A 16 -5.51 7.10 2.71
N GLN A 17 -6.25 8.21 2.72
CA GLN A 17 -6.74 8.83 3.96
C GLN A 17 -7.74 7.95 4.71
N ALA A 18 -8.46 7.05 4.05
CA ALA A 18 -9.33 6.09 4.71
C ALA A 18 -8.57 5.02 5.51
N TYR A 19 -7.33 4.69 5.12
CA TYR A 19 -6.51 3.70 5.81
C TYR A 19 -5.82 4.23 7.08
N LEU A 20 -5.47 5.51 7.12
CA LEU A 20 -4.69 6.12 8.21
C LEU A 20 -5.36 6.03 9.59
N PRO A 21 -6.66 6.37 9.76
CA PRO A 21 -7.32 6.29 11.06
C PRO A 21 -7.38 4.87 11.61
N LEU A 22 -7.53 3.86 10.72
CA LEU A 22 -7.55 2.46 11.12
C LEU A 22 -6.20 2.04 11.71
N ILE A 23 -5.10 2.40 11.08
CA ILE A 23 -3.76 2.12 11.64
C ILE A 23 -3.58 2.79 13.00
N GLN A 24 -3.95 4.06 13.12
CA GLN A 24 -3.82 4.80 14.37
C GLN A 24 -4.66 4.17 15.50
N ALA A 25 -5.89 3.73 15.19
CA ALA A 25 -6.78 3.09 16.17
C ALA A 25 -6.22 1.74 16.69
N PHE A 26 -5.51 0.99 15.85
CA PHE A 26 -4.98 -0.32 16.24
C PHE A 26 -3.52 -0.30 16.70
N TYR A 27 -2.80 0.80 16.49
CA TYR A 27 -1.38 0.90 16.83
C TYR A 27 -1.10 0.68 18.32
N SER A 28 -1.81 1.38 19.20
CA SER A 28 -1.63 1.26 20.65
C SER A 28 -1.95 -0.15 21.17
N LYS A 29 -3.00 -0.78 20.63
CA LYS A 29 -3.34 -2.17 20.97
C LYS A 29 -2.27 -3.15 20.47
N SER A 30 -1.70 -2.91 19.31
CA SER A 30 -0.62 -3.72 18.75
C SER A 30 0.63 -3.67 19.65
N CYS A 31 1.03 -2.47 20.09
CA CYS A 31 2.12 -2.31 21.06
C CYS A 31 1.85 -3.03 22.38
N PHE A 32 0.65 -2.86 22.94
CA PHE A 32 0.25 -3.50 24.20
C PHE A 32 0.33 -5.04 24.12
N PHE A 33 -0.23 -5.65 23.06
CA PHE A 33 -0.18 -7.12 22.94
C PHE A 33 1.24 -7.63 22.65
N TYR A 34 2.08 -6.85 22.00
CA TYR A 34 3.49 -7.18 21.84
C TYR A 34 4.22 -7.18 23.19
N GLU A 35 4.04 -6.14 24.02
CA GLU A 35 4.66 -6.00 25.34
C GLU A 35 4.20 -7.09 26.32
N THR A 36 2.90 -7.42 26.31
CA THR A 36 2.31 -8.47 27.16
C THR A 36 2.57 -9.90 26.63
N ARG A 37 3.24 -10.03 25.48
CA ARG A 37 3.50 -11.31 24.78
C ARG A 37 2.23 -12.11 24.45
N ASP A 38 1.12 -11.43 24.27
CA ASP A 38 -0.14 -12.05 23.85
C ASP A 38 -0.18 -12.20 22.33
N TRP A 39 0.55 -13.19 21.84
CA TRP A 39 0.74 -13.42 20.40
C TRP A 39 -0.55 -13.79 19.68
N ALA A 40 -1.50 -14.43 20.37
CA ALA A 40 -2.78 -14.81 19.79
C ALA A 40 -3.63 -13.56 19.43
N ASN A 41 -3.79 -12.64 20.39
CA ASN A 41 -4.52 -11.40 20.17
C ASN A 41 -3.75 -10.44 19.23
N TYR A 42 -2.43 -10.44 19.30
CA TYR A 42 -1.59 -9.69 18.36
C TYR A 42 -1.82 -10.12 16.91
N ALA A 43 -1.74 -11.42 16.62
CA ALA A 43 -1.99 -11.96 15.28
C ALA A 43 -3.43 -11.68 14.82
N LYS A 44 -4.42 -11.78 15.72
CA LYS A 44 -5.83 -11.50 15.43
C LYS A 44 -6.05 -10.05 14.99
N ILE A 45 -5.38 -9.08 15.62
CA ILE A 45 -5.45 -7.67 15.18
C ILE A 45 -4.88 -7.52 13.78
N LEU A 46 -3.70 -8.04 13.50
CA LEU A 46 -3.08 -7.94 12.19
C LEU A 46 -3.99 -8.50 11.09
N ILE A 47 -4.55 -9.69 11.32
CA ILE A 47 -5.47 -10.34 10.37
C ILE A 47 -6.75 -9.53 10.18
N ASN A 48 -7.33 -8.98 11.25
CA ASN A 48 -8.56 -8.20 11.14
C ASN A 48 -8.34 -6.89 10.38
N VAL A 49 -7.26 -6.17 10.66
CA VAL A 49 -6.92 -4.95 9.92
C VAL A 49 -6.64 -5.27 8.45
N PHE A 50 -5.92 -6.36 8.17
CA PHE A 50 -5.68 -6.83 6.81
C PHE A 50 -6.99 -7.12 6.05
N LYS A 51 -7.94 -7.83 6.68
CA LYS A 51 -9.26 -8.09 6.08
C LYS A 51 -10.02 -6.80 5.75
N ILE A 52 -10.02 -5.83 6.67
CA ILE A 52 -10.68 -4.53 6.45
C ILE A 52 -10.04 -3.80 5.27
N TYR A 53 -8.71 -3.80 5.17
CA TYR A 53 -8.00 -3.13 4.08
C TYR A 53 -8.26 -3.77 2.72
N ILE A 54 -8.27 -5.09 2.65
CA ILE A 54 -8.62 -5.81 1.42
C ILE A 54 -10.07 -5.50 1.04
N LEU A 55 -11.00 -5.47 2.01
CA LEU A 55 -12.40 -5.15 1.74
C LEU A 55 -12.56 -3.71 1.18
N ILE A 56 -11.89 -2.73 1.77
CA ILE A 56 -11.88 -1.35 1.25
C ILE A 56 -11.29 -1.31 -0.17
N GLY A 57 -10.18 -2.01 -0.40
CA GLY A 57 -9.53 -2.08 -1.71
C GLY A 57 -10.42 -2.71 -2.78
N VAL A 58 -11.03 -3.86 -2.47
CA VAL A 58 -11.96 -4.55 -3.39
C VAL A 58 -13.20 -3.69 -3.65
N PHE A 59 -13.76 -3.07 -2.62
CA PHE A 59 -14.88 -2.13 -2.79
C PHE A 59 -14.51 -0.96 -3.71
N SER A 60 -13.32 -0.39 -3.54
CA SER A 60 -12.85 0.70 -4.40
C SER A 60 -12.65 0.26 -5.85
N LEU A 61 -12.13 -0.95 -6.10
CA LEU A 61 -11.99 -1.51 -7.45
C LEU A 61 -13.36 -1.76 -8.10
N THR A 62 -14.30 -2.32 -7.34
CA THR A 62 -15.66 -2.57 -7.86
C THR A 62 -16.38 -1.26 -8.17
N THR A 63 -16.27 -0.27 -7.30
CA THR A 63 -16.83 1.07 -7.54
C THR A 63 -16.23 1.70 -8.80
N ASN A 64 -14.90 1.64 -8.96
CA ASN A 64 -14.24 2.16 -10.15
C ASN A 64 -14.67 1.44 -11.43
N TYR A 65 -14.89 0.14 -11.35
CA TYR A 65 -15.35 -0.65 -12.51
C TYR A 65 -16.78 -0.29 -12.95
N PHE A 66 -17.73 -0.10 -12.01
CA PHE A 66 -19.12 0.16 -12.33
C PHE A 66 -19.44 1.63 -12.56
N ILE A 67 -18.81 2.55 -11.83
CA ILE A 67 -19.17 3.97 -11.77
C ILE A 67 -17.98 4.87 -12.12
N GLY A 68 -16.82 4.30 -12.44
CA GLY A 68 -15.57 5.04 -12.68
C GLY A 68 -15.70 6.09 -13.79
N GLU A 69 -16.36 5.75 -14.90
CA GLU A 69 -16.57 6.69 -16.02
C GLU A 69 -17.47 7.86 -15.61
N GLU A 70 -18.51 7.63 -14.79
CA GLU A 70 -19.41 8.66 -14.30
C GLU A 70 -18.71 9.59 -13.32
N ILE A 71 -17.96 9.03 -12.38
CA ILE A 71 -17.17 9.81 -11.40
C ILE A 71 -16.15 10.69 -12.14
N ILE A 72 -15.46 10.13 -13.11
CA ILE A 72 -14.47 10.87 -13.90
C ILE A 72 -15.14 11.95 -14.75
N GLY A 73 -16.30 11.66 -15.33
CA GLY A 73 -17.09 12.60 -16.15
C GLY A 73 -17.52 13.85 -15.40
N ILE A 74 -17.62 13.80 -14.06
CA ILE A 74 -17.88 14.99 -13.20
C ILE A 74 -16.66 15.93 -13.16
N PHE A 75 -15.44 15.40 -13.27
CA PHE A 75 -14.21 16.16 -13.10
C PHE A 75 -13.53 16.56 -14.42
N ILE A 76 -13.79 15.82 -15.52
CA ILE A 76 -13.08 16.00 -16.79
C ILE A 76 -13.98 15.65 -17.98
N THR A 77 -13.89 16.46 -19.06
CA THR A 77 -14.48 16.15 -20.38
C THR A 77 -13.81 14.92 -21.02
N LYS A 78 -14.59 14.07 -21.51
CA LYS A 78 -14.64 12.73 -22.15
C LYS A 78 -13.43 12.11 -22.88
N ASP A 79 -12.18 12.45 -22.71
CA ASP A 79 -11.18 12.01 -23.73
C ASP A 79 -10.09 11.01 -23.28
N ILE A 80 -10.16 10.38 -22.10
CA ILE A 80 -9.00 9.61 -21.66
C ILE A 80 -9.41 8.34 -20.90
N ASN A 81 -8.67 7.24 -21.14
CA ASN A 81 -8.68 5.98 -20.37
C ASN A 81 -8.27 6.18 -18.89
N LEU A 82 -8.89 7.16 -18.22
CA LEU A 82 -8.61 7.53 -16.83
C LEU A 82 -9.01 6.42 -15.86
N VAL A 83 -10.02 5.65 -16.23
CA VAL A 83 -10.47 4.47 -15.48
C VAL A 83 -9.34 3.45 -15.33
N ASP A 84 -8.54 3.24 -16.41
CA ASP A 84 -7.43 2.30 -16.39
C ASP A 84 -6.30 2.78 -15.46
N TYR A 85 -5.96 4.09 -15.53
CA TYR A 85 -4.98 4.68 -14.61
C TYR A 85 -5.42 4.57 -13.17
N LEU A 86 -6.72 4.82 -12.90
CA LEU A 86 -7.29 4.73 -11.57
C LEU A 86 -7.29 3.28 -11.06
N SER A 87 -7.61 2.32 -11.92
CA SER A 87 -7.61 0.88 -11.58
C SER A 87 -6.22 0.42 -11.13
N ILE A 88 -5.18 0.75 -11.89
CA ILE A 88 -3.79 0.42 -11.52
C ILE A 88 -3.39 1.14 -10.23
N GLY A 89 -3.77 2.41 -10.09
CA GLY A 89 -3.51 3.18 -8.90
C GLY A 89 -4.19 2.60 -7.65
N ILE A 90 -5.45 2.16 -7.72
CA ILE A 90 -6.16 1.51 -6.62
C ILE A 90 -5.48 0.18 -6.26
N PHE A 91 -5.09 -0.62 -7.26
CA PHE A 91 -4.35 -1.86 -7.03
C PHE A 91 -3.03 -1.59 -6.31
N ASN A 92 -2.31 -0.54 -6.72
CA ASN A 92 -1.10 -0.10 -6.03
C ASN A 92 -1.37 0.32 -4.57
N GLN A 93 -2.49 1.01 -4.29
CA GLN A 93 -2.88 1.38 -2.93
C GLN A 93 -3.19 0.16 -2.04
N ILE A 94 -3.73 -0.91 -2.60
CA ILE A 94 -3.93 -2.17 -1.86
C ILE A 94 -2.57 -2.74 -1.43
N ILE A 95 -1.56 -2.74 -2.30
CA ILE A 95 -0.21 -3.21 -1.95
C ILE A 95 0.42 -2.31 -0.89
N ILE A 96 0.35 -0.99 -1.06
CA ILE A 96 0.84 -0.02 -0.07
C ILE A 96 0.15 -0.23 1.29
N SER A 97 -1.15 -0.52 1.31
CA SER A 97 -1.88 -0.76 2.55
C SER A 97 -1.36 -1.97 3.33
N ILE A 98 -0.95 -3.03 2.63
CA ILE A 98 -0.30 -4.20 3.24
C ILE A 98 1.05 -3.79 3.85
N ALA A 99 1.86 -3.02 3.12
CA ALA A 99 3.12 -2.48 3.64
C ALA A 99 2.89 -1.62 4.89
N MET A 100 1.84 -0.77 4.90
CA MET A 100 1.48 0.06 6.05
C MET A 100 1.14 -0.77 7.29
N ILE A 101 0.44 -1.90 7.16
CA ILE A 101 0.17 -2.84 8.26
C ILE A 101 1.49 -3.41 8.78
N MET A 102 2.35 -3.91 7.89
CA MET A 102 3.64 -4.49 8.29
C MET A 102 4.53 -3.47 9.00
N VAL A 103 4.58 -2.23 8.51
CA VAL A 103 5.38 -1.16 9.12
C VAL A 103 4.84 -0.77 10.48
N ASN A 104 3.58 -0.34 10.54
CA ASN A 104 3.04 0.35 11.71
C ASN A 104 2.55 -0.61 12.80
N LEU A 105 1.99 -1.75 12.42
CA LEU A 105 1.43 -2.69 13.40
C LEU A 105 2.37 -3.86 13.71
N TYR A 106 3.48 -4.02 12.95
CA TYR A 106 4.44 -5.09 13.22
C TYR A 106 5.87 -4.57 13.43
N ILE A 107 6.53 -4.02 12.42
CA ILE A 107 7.98 -3.69 12.48
C ILE A 107 8.30 -2.61 13.53
N ILE A 108 7.48 -1.57 13.63
CA ILE A 108 7.68 -0.48 14.60
C ILE A 108 7.43 -0.96 16.03
N PRO A 109 6.32 -1.64 16.37
CA PRO A 109 6.07 -2.16 17.72
C PRO A 109 7.17 -3.08 18.24
N ILE A 110 7.78 -3.91 17.38
CA ILE A 110 8.91 -4.77 17.79
C ILE A 110 10.26 -4.04 17.86
N GLY A 111 10.28 -2.73 17.71
CA GLY A 111 11.51 -1.91 17.83
C GLY A 111 12.50 -2.04 16.67
N LYS A 112 12.10 -2.63 15.54
CA LYS A 112 12.97 -2.86 14.37
C LYS A 112 12.88 -1.79 13.29
N GLY A 113 12.41 -0.60 13.61
CA GLY A 113 12.24 0.51 12.65
C GLY A 113 13.49 0.88 11.84
N ARG A 114 14.69 0.60 12.35
CA ARG A 114 15.96 0.85 11.61
C ARG A 114 16.04 0.07 10.29
N VAL A 115 15.39 -1.08 10.20
CA VAL A 115 15.40 -1.92 8.99
C VAL A 115 14.65 -1.23 7.85
N LEU A 116 13.62 -0.43 8.17
CA LEU A 116 12.82 0.30 7.19
C LEU A 116 13.67 1.23 6.32
N LYS A 117 14.68 1.90 6.91
CA LYS A 117 15.58 2.78 6.16
C LYS A 117 16.28 2.03 5.01
N LYS A 118 16.74 0.79 5.27
CA LYS A 118 17.42 -0.04 4.26
C LYS A 118 16.45 -0.50 3.17
N ILE A 119 15.21 -0.88 3.57
CA ILE A 119 14.18 -1.34 2.63
C ILE A 119 13.78 -0.20 1.69
N TYR A 120 13.48 0.99 2.22
CA TYR A 120 13.10 2.13 1.39
C TYR A 120 14.26 2.63 0.52
N PHE A 121 15.50 2.61 1.02
CA PHE A 121 16.68 2.93 0.21
C PHE A 121 16.85 1.97 -0.98
N PHE A 122 16.66 0.67 -0.74
CA PHE A 122 16.65 -0.32 -1.81
C PHE A 122 15.50 -0.07 -2.80
N GLY A 123 14.29 0.21 -2.32
CA GLY A 123 13.14 0.58 -3.15
C GLY A 123 13.42 1.80 -4.04
N MET A 124 14.09 2.83 -3.50
CA MET A 124 14.51 4.00 -4.28
C MET A 124 15.44 3.62 -5.44
N ILE A 125 16.42 2.74 -5.19
CA ILE A 125 17.32 2.25 -6.26
C ILE A 125 16.52 1.52 -7.34
N VAL A 126 15.64 0.60 -6.94
CA VAL A 126 14.78 -0.14 -7.88
C VAL A 126 13.92 0.83 -8.70
N PHE A 127 13.34 1.85 -8.06
CA PHE A 127 12.56 2.88 -8.75
C PHE A 127 13.37 3.60 -9.82
N LEU A 128 14.55 4.10 -9.48
CA LEU A 128 15.41 4.83 -10.42
C LEU A 128 15.81 3.99 -11.63
N LEU A 129 16.06 2.70 -11.42
CA LEU A 129 16.43 1.77 -12.50
C LEU A 129 15.24 1.45 -13.43
N THR A 130 14.05 1.28 -12.87
CA THR A 130 12.86 0.85 -13.63
C THR A 130 12.11 2.01 -14.27
N PHE A 131 12.09 3.17 -13.64
CA PHE A 131 11.31 4.34 -14.05
C PHE A 131 11.59 4.78 -15.49
N ASN A 132 12.86 5.01 -15.83
CA ASN A 132 13.24 5.48 -17.17
C ASN A 132 12.84 4.48 -18.26
N TYR A 133 13.01 3.18 -17.99
CA TYR A 133 12.64 2.13 -18.94
C TYR A 133 11.12 2.06 -19.13
N MET A 134 10.37 2.00 -18.04
CA MET A 134 8.92 1.90 -18.05
C MET A 134 8.25 3.14 -18.65
N GLN A 135 8.75 4.34 -18.32
CA GLN A 135 8.21 5.58 -18.87
C GLN A 135 8.42 5.69 -20.39
N ARG A 136 9.58 5.26 -20.90
CA ARG A 136 9.86 5.28 -22.35
C ARG A 136 9.00 4.28 -23.11
N SER A 137 8.73 3.10 -22.53
CA SER A 137 7.98 2.02 -23.18
C SER A 137 6.46 2.23 -23.13
N TYR A 138 5.93 2.78 -22.02
CA TYR A 138 4.50 2.83 -21.76
C TYR A 138 3.97 4.25 -21.45
N GLY A 139 4.80 5.28 -21.60
CA GLY A 139 4.39 6.67 -21.34
C GLY A 139 3.92 6.87 -19.87
N LEU A 140 2.76 7.51 -19.70
CA LEU A 140 2.19 7.77 -18.37
C LEU A 140 1.84 6.48 -17.59
N MET A 141 1.35 5.44 -18.30
CA MET A 141 1.11 4.12 -17.69
C MET A 141 2.39 3.53 -17.09
N GLY A 142 3.54 3.75 -17.73
CA GLY A 142 4.83 3.29 -17.25
C GLY A 142 5.22 3.85 -15.89
N VAL A 143 4.76 5.06 -15.55
CA VAL A 143 4.95 5.64 -14.21
C VAL A 143 4.20 4.82 -13.16
N PHE A 144 2.94 4.50 -13.41
CA PHE A 144 2.12 3.69 -12.49
C PHE A 144 2.67 2.25 -12.37
N TYR A 145 3.12 1.66 -13.47
CA TYR A 145 3.74 0.33 -13.44
C TYR A 145 5.06 0.31 -12.65
N SER A 146 5.89 1.34 -12.78
CA SER A 146 7.12 1.43 -12.00
C SER A 146 6.85 1.57 -10.51
N MET A 147 5.86 2.39 -10.12
CA MET A 147 5.41 2.51 -8.74
C MET A 147 4.88 1.17 -8.21
N LEU A 148 4.01 0.50 -8.96
CA LEU A 148 3.45 -0.79 -8.59
C LEU A 148 4.53 -1.85 -8.37
N LEU A 149 5.53 -1.92 -9.26
CA LEU A 149 6.64 -2.85 -9.15
C LEU A 149 7.44 -2.59 -7.88
N VAL A 150 7.81 -1.34 -7.63
CA VAL A 150 8.61 -0.95 -6.47
C VAL A 150 7.87 -1.24 -5.17
N GLU A 151 6.60 -0.84 -5.06
CA GLU A 151 5.78 -1.10 -3.87
C GLU A 151 5.57 -2.60 -3.64
N THR A 152 5.41 -3.38 -4.70
CA THR A 152 5.33 -4.84 -4.59
C THR A 152 6.62 -5.43 -4.03
N VAL A 153 7.78 -5.02 -4.54
CA VAL A 153 9.09 -5.48 -4.06
C VAL A 153 9.30 -5.10 -2.59
N ILE A 154 9.03 -3.84 -2.23
CA ILE A 154 9.14 -3.34 -0.84
C ILE A 154 8.23 -4.15 0.09
N THR A 155 6.98 -4.35 -0.30
CA THR A 155 5.99 -5.08 0.50
C THR A 155 6.40 -6.54 0.69
N LEU A 156 6.87 -7.22 -0.34
CA LEU A 156 7.37 -8.59 -0.25
C LEU A 156 8.57 -8.71 0.71
N ILE A 157 9.51 -7.76 0.64
CA ILE A 157 10.64 -7.73 1.57
C ILE A 157 10.16 -7.51 3.01
N MET A 158 9.20 -6.60 3.23
CA MET A 158 8.64 -6.35 4.57
C MET A 158 7.91 -7.58 5.12
N VAL A 159 7.11 -8.27 4.31
CA VAL A 159 6.43 -9.50 4.70
C VAL A 159 7.44 -10.59 5.04
N TYR A 160 8.47 -10.78 4.22
CA TYR A 160 9.52 -11.76 4.47
C TYR A 160 10.27 -11.48 5.78
N ILE A 161 10.68 -10.24 6.01
CA ILE A 161 11.37 -9.83 7.24
C ILE A 161 10.47 -10.02 8.46
N SER A 162 9.19 -9.65 8.35
CA SER A 162 8.21 -9.86 9.42
C SER A 162 8.04 -11.33 9.75
N TYR A 163 7.99 -12.19 8.74
CA TYR A 163 7.90 -13.64 8.92
C TYR A 163 9.14 -14.19 9.64
N VAL A 164 10.35 -13.77 9.26
CA VAL A 164 11.59 -14.20 9.92
C VAL A 164 11.64 -13.78 11.38
N TYR A 165 11.24 -12.55 11.70
CA TYR A 165 11.16 -12.08 13.09
C TYR A 165 10.11 -12.84 13.90
N TYR A 166 8.93 -13.08 13.33
CA TYR A 166 7.87 -13.84 13.98
C TYR A 166 8.33 -15.26 14.36
N ARG A 167 8.99 -15.95 13.41
CA ARG A 167 9.54 -17.28 13.66
C ARG A 167 10.58 -17.29 14.78
N ASN A 168 11.43 -16.28 14.87
CA ASN A 168 12.45 -16.17 15.91
C ASN A 168 11.85 -15.85 17.29
N ILE A 169 10.74 -15.10 17.35
CA ILE A 169 10.04 -14.77 18.60
C ILE A 169 9.37 -16.02 19.20
N ILE A 170 8.78 -16.89 18.37
CA ILE A 170 8.09 -18.09 18.86
C ILE A 170 9.07 -19.18 19.30
N LYS A 171 10.30 -19.17 18.78
CA LYS A 171 11.31 -20.19 19.12
C LYS A 171 12.05 -19.89 20.44
N ASN A 172 12.00 -18.65 20.92
CA ASN A 172 12.57 -18.20 22.19
C ASN A 172 11.48 -17.99 23.25
#